data_2a35e25739186fdfc2a16afe7addcd4f
#
_entry.id   2a35e25739186fdfc2a16afe7addcd4f
#
_cell.length_a   1.000
_cell.length_b   1.000
_cell.length_c   1.000
_cell.angle_alpha   90.00
_cell.angle_beta   90.00
_cell.angle_gamma   90.00
#
_symmetry.space_group_name_H-M   'P 1'
#
loop_
_entity.id
_entity.type
_entity.pdbx_description
1 polymer ?
#
loop_
_entity_poly.entity_id
_entity_poly.type
_entity_poly.pdbx_seq_one_letter_code
_entity_poly.pdbx_strand_id
1 'polypeptide(L)'
;MTLGQTAALPMTAVTAWELLFERMSIPAAAHATHGSMLVINAAGGVGSILVQLAQWAGLDVIAVASRVNWPWLQKYGIHKLADYHSDLTPQVQALGYDMVDYIATLYDPVPYFGAIADLIAPMGHVGSIVATDDSLPVAWLKNKSVSLDWEYVFSKSDYAYQMATQGQILQRLSALLDAGALRSTIAYNFHGINARNLRQAQAMLETKNTIGKITLQAPFDGEAKALDDIVWKDPQSYADETLVAFPSRRPDDGDRRAGTDSGQRHLVHPTGRPSDRGKDRQH
;
A
#
# COMPACT_ATOMS: atom_id res chain seq x y z
N MET A 1 20.01 0.90 13.62
CA MET A 1 18.99 1.72 12.91
C MET A 1 19.00 3.17 13.41
N THR A 2 18.87 4.20 12.56
CA THR A 2 18.71 5.60 12.95
C THR A 2 17.23 5.92 13.21
N LEU A 3 16.95 7.02 13.96
CA LEU A 3 15.56 7.46 14.19
C LEU A 3 14.79 7.73 12.89
N GLY A 4 15.45 8.33 11.89
CA GLY A 4 14.84 8.54 10.57
C GLY A 4 14.47 7.24 9.87
N GLN A 5 15.34 6.24 9.93
CA GLN A 5 15.05 4.90 9.38
C GLN A 5 13.88 4.24 10.10
N THR A 6 13.83 4.39 11.43
CA THR A 6 12.71 3.89 12.24
C THR A 6 11.39 4.56 11.87
N ALA A 7 11.40 5.88 11.66
CA ALA A 7 10.18 6.63 11.29
C ALA A 7 9.63 6.27 9.90
N ALA A 8 10.51 5.91 8.96
CA ALA A 8 10.12 5.60 7.58
C ALA A 8 9.51 4.20 7.40
N LEU A 9 9.65 3.32 8.41
CA LEU A 9 9.45 1.89 8.22
C LEU A 9 8.01 1.41 8.52
N PRO A 10 7.35 1.78 9.67
CA PRO A 10 6.27 0.99 10.24
C PRO A 10 5.15 0.68 9.25
N MET A 11 4.46 1.70 8.75
CA MET A 11 3.28 1.49 7.92
C MET A 11 3.60 0.70 6.64
N THR A 12 4.59 1.14 5.88
CA THR A 12 4.89 0.55 4.57
C THR A 12 5.46 -0.85 4.67
N ALA A 13 6.25 -1.12 5.70
CA ALA A 13 6.88 -2.42 5.88
C ALA A 13 5.91 -3.45 6.49
N VAL A 14 5.01 -3.04 7.38
CA VAL A 14 3.93 -3.92 7.86
C VAL A 14 3.00 -4.27 6.70
N THR A 15 2.55 -3.28 5.91
CA THR A 15 1.74 -3.54 4.71
C THR A 15 2.41 -4.53 3.75
N ALA A 16 3.70 -4.31 3.45
CA ALA A 16 4.44 -5.20 2.55
C ALA A 16 4.58 -6.62 3.12
N TRP A 17 4.83 -6.74 4.43
CA TRP A 17 4.94 -8.02 5.13
C TRP A 17 3.61 -8.77 5.12
N GLU A 18 2.53 -8.11 5.53
CA GLU A 18 1.20 -8.72 5.59
C GLU A 18 0.73 -9.15 4.20
N LEU A 19 0.93 -8.30 3.17
CA LEU A 19 0.59 -8.67 1.80
C LEU A 19 1.34 -9.93 1.35
N LEU A 20 2.68 -9.96 1.47
CA LEU A 20 3.49 -11.07 0.98
C LEU A 20 3.25 -12.36 1.78
N PHE A 21 3.34 -12.28 3.10
CA PHE A 21 3.49 -13.47 3.94
C PHE A 21 2.18 -13.93 4.59
N GLU A 22 1.23 -13.03 4.81
CA GLU A 22 -0.05 -13.40 5.40
C GLU A 22 -1.18 -13.53 4.35
N ARG A 23 -1.17 -12.67 3.31
CA ARG A 23 -2.21 -12.72 2.27
C ARG A 23 -1.84 -13.67 1.14
N MET A 24 -0.71 -13.43 0.48
CA MET A 24 -0.24 -14.23 -0.64
C MET A 24 0.43 -15.56 -0.22
N SER A 25 0.46 -15.86 1.07
CA SER A 25 0.93 -17.13 1.64
C SER A 25 2.37 -17.50 1.27
N ILE A 26 3.22 -16.52 0.97
CA ILE A 26 4.65 -16.74 0.73
C ILE A 26 5.32 -17.07 2.06
N PRO A 27 6.19 -18.08 2.16
CA PRO A 27 6.90 -18.39 3.41
C PRO A 27 7.76 -17.22 3.91
N ALA A 28 7.57 -16.80 5.17
CA ALA A 28 8.29 -15.68 5.78
C ALA A 28 9.67 -16.10 6.31
N ALA A 29 10.54 -16.59 5.42
CA ALA A 29 11.90 -17.02 5.74
C ALA A 29 12.85 -16.76 4.55
N ALA A 30 14.14 -16.56 4.84
CA ALA A 30 15.15 -16.29 3.83
C ALA A 30 15.26 -17.46 2.83
N HIS A 31 15.15 -17.14 1.55
CA HIS A 31 15.26 -18.10 0.44
C HIS A 31 14.37 -19.33 0.58
N ALA A 32 13.20 -19.18 1.25
CA ALA A 32 12.29 -20.29 1.53
C ALA A 32 11.31 -20.58 0.38
N THR A 33 11.28 -19.74 -0.63
CA THR A 33 10.43 -19.91 -1.80
C THR A 33 11.22 -19.74 -3.10
N HIS A 34 10.63 -20.20 -4.18
CA HIS A 34 11.09 -19.96 -5.55
C HIS A 34 9.90 -19.49 -6.36
N GLY A 35 10.14 -18.79 -7.45
CA GLY A 35 9.11 -18.27 -8.32
C GLY A 35 9.36 -16.82 -8.69
N SER A 36 8.45 -16.26 -9.44
CA SER A 36 8.56 -14.92 -10.02
C SER A 36 7.47 -13.99 -9.49
N MET A 37 7.81 -12.73 -9.28
CA MET A 37 6.87 -11.72 -8.81
C MET A 37 6.98 -10.43 -9.63
N LEU A 38 5.85 -9.99 -10.17
CA LEU A 38 5.70 -8.66 -10.77
C LEU A 38 5.20 -7.67 -9.72
N VAL A 39 5.88 -6.54 -9.57
CA VAL A 39 5.51 -5.50 -8.59
C VAL A 39 5.19 -4.21 -9.33
N ILE A 40 3.92 -3.82 -9.35
CA ILE A 40 3.46 -2.56 -9.96
C ILE A 40 3.58 -1.42 -8.95
N ASN A 41 4.16 -0.28 -9.34
CA ASN A 41 4.55 0.84 -8.49
C ASN A 41 5.67 0.47 -7.49
N ALA A 42 6.67 -0.27 -7.98
CA ALA A 42 7.77 -0.80 -7.18
C ALA A 42 8.66 0.27 -6.53
N ALA A 43 8.78 1.46 -7.12
CA ALA A 43 9.60 2.55 -6.58
C ALA A 43 8.91 3.36 -5.48
N GLY A 44 7.61 3.17 -5.26
CA GLY A 44 6.84 3.87 -4.22
C GLY A 44 7.22 3.46 -2.79
N GLY A 45 6.53 4.03 -1.80
CA GLY A 45 6.83 3.78 -0.38
C GLY A 45 6.72 2.31 0.03
N VAL A 46 5.62 1.63 -0.31
CA VAL A 46 5.44 0.19 -0.03
C VAL A 46 6.30 -0.63 -1.00
N GLY A 47 6.32 -0.28 -2.29
CA GLY A 47 7.07 -1.02 -3.30
C GLY A 47 8.55 -1.16 -2.97
N SER A 48 9.19 -0.08 -2.51
CA SER A 48 10.63 -0.07 -2.17
C SER A 48 11.03 -1.05 -1.07
N ILE A 49 10.16 -1.36 -0.12
CA ILE A 49 10.42 -2.38 0.90
C ILE A 49 9.91 -3.75 0.48
N LEU A 50 8.80 -3.81 -0.27
CA LEU A 50 8.22 -5.05 -0.74
C LEU A 50 9.17 -5.81 -1.67
N VAL A 51 9.81 -5.13 -2.63
CA VAL A 51 10.76 -5.77 -3.54
C VAL A 51 11.95 -6.39 -2.81
N GLN A 52 12.41 -5.77 -1.72
CA GLN A 52 13.49 -6.31 -0.90
C GLN A 52 13.03 -7.54 -0.10
N LEU A 53 11.83 -7.50 0.48
CA LEU A 53 11.25 -8.63 1.21
C LEU A 53 10.98 -9.82 0.28
N ALA A 54 10.49 -9.57 -0.93
CA ALA A 54 10.27 -10.60 -1.94
C ALA A 54 11.59 -11.28 -2.35
N GLN A 55 12.66 -10.50 -2.60
CA GLN A 55 13.98 -11.06 -2.87
C GLN A 55 14.55 -11.83 -1.67
N TRP A 56 14.37 -11.30 -0.45
CA TRP A 56 14.79 -11.99 0.78
C TRP A 56 14.12 -13.35 0.93
N ALA A 57 12.83 -13.43 0.57
CA ALA A 57 12.08 -14.70 0.58
C ALA A 57 12.53 -15.68 -0.52
N GLY A 58 13.27 -15.21 -1.55
CA GLY A 58 13.78 -16.04 -2.64
C GLY A 58 13.08 -15.85 -3.97
N LEU A 59 12.16 -14.88 -4.09
CA LEU A 59 11.46 -14.60 -5.34
C LEU A 59 12.35 -13.83 -6.32
N ASP A 60 12.17 -14.13 -7.58
CA ASP A 60 12.74 -13.38 -8.70
C ASP A 60 11.80 -12.21 -9.04
N VAL A 61 12.27 -10.99 -8.78
CA VAL A 61 11.43 -9.79 -8.80
C VAL A 61 11.57 -9.02 -10.11
N ILE A 62 10.43 -8.76 -10.75
CA ILE A 62 10.27 -7.86 -11.88
C ILE A 62 9.56 -6.60 -11.36
N ALA A 63 10.21 -5.45 -11.46
CA ALA A 63 9.69 -4.22 -10.89
C ALA A 63 9.20 -3.26 -11.97
N VAL A 64 7.96 -2.76 -11.81
CA VAL A 64 7.35 -1.79 -12.70
C VAL A 64 7.48 -0.39 -12.09
N ALA A 65 8.17 0.49 -12.79
CA ALA A 65 8.33 1.90 -12.43
C ALA A 65 8.70 2.72 -13.67
N SER A 66 8.52 4.03 -13.65
CA SER A 66 9.06 4.88 -14.73
C SER A 66 10.59 4.77 -14.82
N ARG A 67 11.16 4.90 -16.01
CA ARG A 67 12.59 4.74 -16.26
C ARG A 67 13.47 5.64 -15.41
N VAL A 68 13.00 6.83 -15.09
CA VAL A 68 13.74 7.78 -14.23
C VAL A 68 13.95 7.22 -12.82
N ASN A 69 13.10 6.29 -12.37
CA ASN A 69 13.15 5.67 -11.04
C ASN A 69 13.90 4.32 -11.02
N TRP A 70 14.38 3.82 -12.17
CA TRP A 70 15.11 2.57 -12.23
C TRP A 70 16.40 2.55 -11.39
N PRO A 71 17.22 3.62 -11.36
CA PRO A 71 18.40 3.66 -10.48
C PRO A 71 18.06 3.45 -8.99
N TRP A 72 16.87 3.89 -8.54
CA TRP A 72 16.40 3.65 -7.18
C TRP A 72 16.19 2.16 -6.91
N LEU A 73 15.57 1.43 -7.84
CA LEU A 73 15.34 0.00 -7.71
C LEU A 73 16.62 -0.82 -7.86
N GLN A 74 17.52 -0.41 -8.77
CA GLN A 74 18.82 -1.04 -8.95
C GLN A 74 19.70 -0.95 -7.69
N LYS A 75 19.56 0.13 -6.90
CA LYS A 75 20.21 0.25 -5.59
C LYS A 75 19.87 -0.91 -4.65
N TYR A 76 18.68 -1.52 -4.79
CA TYR A 76 18.25 -2.70 -4.02
C TYR A 76 18.55 -4.03 -4.71
N GLY A 77 19.25 -4.01 -5.84
CA GLY A 77 19.59 -5.21 -6.59
C GLY A 77 18.50 -5.68 -7.56
N ILE A 78 17.51 -4.84 -7.84
CA ILE A 78 16.46 -5.15 -8.81
C ILE A 78 16.93 -4.72 -10.19
N HIS A 79 17.10 -5.68 -11.10
CA HIS A 79 17.60 -5.43 -12.46
C HIS A 79 16.57 -5.77 -13.55
N LYS A 80 15.51 -6.52 -13.22
CA LYS A 80 14.40 -6.82 -14.13
C LYS A 80 13.36 -5.72 -14.00
N LEU A 81 13.32 -4.82 -14.97
CA LEU A 81 12.60 -3.55 -14.88
C LEU A 81 11.68 -3.39 -16.09
N ALA A 82 10.44 -2.97 -15.85
CA ALA A 82 9.46 -2.62 -16.87
C ALA A 82 8.94 -1.19 -16.64
N ASP A 83 8.61 -0.49 -17.73
CA ASP A 83 8.14 0.88 -17.71
C ASP A 83 6.61 0.92 -17.86
N TYR A 84 5.91 1.48 -16.88
CA TYR A 84 4.44 1.57 -16.90
C TYR A 84 3.88 2.51 -17.98
N HIS A 85 4.72 3.31 -18.67
CA HIS A 85 4.28 4.14 -19.77
C HIS A 85 4.08 3.36 -21.09
N SER A 86 4.39 2.08 -21.09
CA SER A 86 4.21 1.19 -22.24
C SER A 86 3.54 -0.11 -21.77
N ASP A 87 3.01 -0.88 -22.72
CA ASP A 87 2.38 -2.17 -22.43
C ASP A 87 3.32 -3.08 -21.63
N LEU A 88 2.84 -3.59 -20.50
CA LEU A 88 3.63 -4.41 -19.60
C LEU A 88 3.84 -5.83 -20.11
N THR A 89 2.85 -6.42 -20.78
CA THR A 89 2.89 -7.82 -21.21
C THR A 89 4.12 -8.11 -22.10
N PRO A 90 4.36 -7.37 -23.20
CA PRO A 90 5.54 -7.63 -24.02
C PRO A 90 6.86 -7.31 -23.32
N GLN A 91 6.89 -6.37 -22.39
CA GLN A 91 8.10 -6.06 -21.63
C GLN A 91 8.48 -7.19 -20.68
N VAL A 92 7.50 -7.76 -19.96
CA VAL A 92 7.71 -8.88 -19.03
C VAL A 92 8.13 -10.13 -19.82
N GLN A 93 7.51 -10.38 -20.97
CA GLN A 93 7.88 -11.48 -21.87
C GLN A 93 9.31 -11.33 -22.42
N ALA A 94 9.72 -10.10 -22.77
CA ALA A 94 11.09 -9.82 -23.21
C ALA A 94 12.14 -10.06 -22.11
N LEU A 95 11.72 -10.04 -20.83
CA LEU A 95 12.56 -10.41 -19.68
C LEU A 95 12.63 -11.92 -19.44
N GLY A 96 11.94 -12.73 -20.26
CA GLY A 96 11.95 -14.19 -20.20
C GLY A 96 10.81 -14.80 -19.37
N TYR A 97 9.73 -14.05 -19.11
CA TYR A 97 8.58 -14.53 -18.34
C TYR A 97 7.31 -14.48 -19.17
N ASP A 98 6.82 -15.63 -19.61
CA ASP A 98 5.50 -15.73 -20.23
C ASP A 98 4.38 -15.45 -19.21
N MET A 99 4.57 -15.91 -17.99
CA MET A 99 3.70 -15.68 -16.82
C MET A 99 4.54 -15.58 -15.56
N VAL A 100 3.95 -15.04 -14.49
CA VAL A 100 4.56 -14.90 -13.15
C VAL A 100 3.65 -15.49 -12.08
N ASP A 101 4.25 -16.01 -10.99
CA ASP A 101 3.52 -16.71 -9.92
C ASP A 101 2.77 -15.74 -9.02
N TYR A 102 3.31 -14.52 -8.85
CA TYR A 102 2.77 -13.49 -7.97
C TYR A 102 2.74 -12.13 -8.68
N ILE A 103 1.67 -11.37 -8.47
CA ILE A 103 1.58 -9.97 -8.89
C ILE A 103 1.14 -9.13 -7.70
N ALA A 104 1.97 -8.15 -7.29
CA ALA A 104 1.59 -7.14 -6.31
C ALA A 104 1.26 -5.82 -7.02
N THR A 105 0.01 -5.35 -6.92
CA THR A 105 -0.40 -4.04 -7.43
C THR A 105 -0.52 -3.05 -6.27
N LEU A 106 0.41 -2.08 -6.25
CA LEU A 106 0.54 -1.08 -5.19
C LEU A 106 0.06 0.30 -5.65
N TYR A 107 -0.70 0.32 -6.69
CA TYR A 107 -1.37 1.47 -7.31
C TYR A 107 -2.75 1.04 -7.80
N ASP A 108 -3.54 1.96 -8.35
CA ASP A 108 -4.83 1.64 -8.94
C ASP A 108 -4.73 0.43 -9.88
N PRO A 109 -5.43 -0.69 -9.62
CA PRO A 109 -5.33 -1.88 -10.44
C PRO A 109 -6.00 -1.76 -11.80
N VAL A 110 -6.93 -0.84 -11.97
CA VAL A 110 -7.79 -0.73 -13.17
C VAL A 110 -6.99 -0.63 -14.47
N PRO A 111 -6.01 0.29 -14.61
CA PRO A 111 -5.24 0.41 -15.84
C PRO A 111 -4.39 -0.81 -16.18
N TYR A 112 -4.09 -1.64 -15.20
CA TYR A 112 -3.18 -2.80 -15.33
C TYR A 112 -3.90 -4.13 -15.39
N PHE A 113 -5.22 -4.16 -15.20
CA PHE A 113 -5.93 -5.42 -14.97
C PHE A 113 -5.88 -6.37 -16.17
N GLY A 114 -5.81 -5.85 -17.40
CA GLY A 114 -5.56 -6.64 -18.60
C GLY A 114 -4.21 -7.36 -18.54
N ALA A 115 -3.14 -6.62 -18.33
CA ALA A 115 -1.79 -7.18 -18.19
C ALA A 115 -1.68 -8.14 -16.99
N ILE A 116 -2.36 -7.83 -15.86
CA ILE A 116 -2.42 -8.72 -14.70
C ILE A 116 -3.05 -10.05 -15.08
N ALA A 117 -4.20 -10.05 -15.78
CA ALA A 117 -4.89 -11.27 -16.19
C ALA A 117 -4.08 -12.09 -17.19
N ASP A 118 -3.35 -11.44 -18.09
CA ASP A 118 -2.50 -12.10 -19.08
C ASP A 118 -1.26 -12.73 -18.42
N LEU A 119 -0.58 -11.99 -17.56
CA LEU A 119 0.72 -12.36 -16.99
C LEU A 119 0.64 -13.27 -15.77
N ILE A 120 -0.46 -13.30 -15.03
CA ILE A 120 -0.56 -14.18 -13.86
C ILE A 120 -0.63 -15.66 -14.27
N ALA A 121 0.17 -16.49 -13.63
CA ALA A 121 0.17 -17.94 -13.84
C ALA A 121 -1.10 -18.61 -13.28
N PRO A 122 -1.48 -19.80 -13.78
CA PRO A 122 -2.50 -20.61 -13.14
C PRO A 122 -2.15 -20.88 -11.66
N MET A 123 -3.14 -20.80 -10.78
CA MET A 123 -3.01 -20.92 -9.31
C MET A 123 -2.17 -19.82 -8.66
N GLY A 124 -1.83 -18.76 -9.41
CA GLY A 124 -1.05 -17.62 -8.91
C GLY A 124 -1.86 -16.70 -7.99
N HIS A 125 -1.17 -15.73 -7.41
CA HIS A 125 -1.72 -14.75 -6.47
C HIS A 125 -1.61 -13.33 -7.02
N VAL A 126 -2.71 -12.59 -6.99
CA VAL A 126 -2.75 -11.16 -7.28
C VAL A 126 -3.09 -10.41 -5.99
N GLY A 127 -2.15 -9.68 -5.45
CA GLY A 127 -2.32 -8.90 -4.24
C GLY A 127 -2.48 -7.40 -4.51
N SER A 128 -3.38 -6.73 -3.79
CA SER A 128 -3.57 -5.29 -3.87
C SER A 128 -3.72 -4.63 -2.51
N ILE A 129 -3.19 -3.39 -2.41
CA ILE A 129 -3.32 -2.53 -1.23
C ILE A 129 -4.17 -1.29 -1.52
N VAL A 130 -4.69 -1.15 -2.74
CA VAL A 130 -5.44 0.02 -3.18
C VAL A 130 -6.84 -0.40 -3.59
N ALA A 131 -7.84 0.17 -2.94
CA ALA A 131 -9.22 0.03 -3.34
C ALA A 131 -9.51 0.81 -4.62
N THR A 132 -10.49 0.35 -5.39
CA THR A 132 -11.03 1.06 -6.55
C THR A 132 -12.56 1.04 -6.48
N ASP A 133 -13.18 2.14 -6.90
CA ASP A 133 -14.63 2.24 -7.06
C ASP A 133 -15.09 1.70 -8.42
N ASP A 134 -14.14 1.46 -9.34
CA ASP A 134 -14.42 0.91 -10.65
C ASP A 134 -14.57 -0.62 -10.60
N SER A 135 -15.37 -1.15 -11.52
CA SER A 135 -15.55 -2.59 -11.66
C SER A 135 -14.29 -3.24 -12.23
N LEU A 136 -13.75 -4.23 -11.52
CA LEU A 136 -12.69 -5.07 -12.04
C LEU A 136 -13.29 -6.32 -12.71
N PRO A 137 -12.86 -6.71 -13.92
CA PRO A 137 -13.35 -7.89 -14.62
C PRO A 137 -12.73 -9.17 -14.04
N VAL A 138 -12.98 -9.44 -12.73
CA VAL A 138 -12.38 -10.58 -11.99
C VAL A 138 -12.66 -11.93 -12.61
N ALA A 139 -13.69 -12.03 -13.46
CA ALA A 139 -13.98 -13.23 -14.22
C ALA A 139 -12.83 -13.68 -15.13
N TRP A 140 -11.95 -12.76 -15.56
CA TRP A 140 -10.77 -13.09 -16.37
C TRP A 140 -9.76 -13.95 -15.61
N LEU A 141 -9.74 -13.88 -14.29
CA LEU A 141 -8.84 -14.64 -13.42
C LEU A 141 -9.35 -16.07 -13.15
N LYS A 142 -10.66 -16.31 -13.34
CA LYS A 142 -11.33 -17.56 -12.96
C LYS A 142 -10.72 -18.80 -13.61
N ASN A 143 -10.45 -18.74 -14.92
CA ASN A 143 -9.98 -19.91 -15.67
C ASN A 143 -8.56 -20.34 -15.28
N LYS A 144 -7.80 -19.44 -14.65
CA LYS A 144 -6.48 -19.72 -14.08
C LYS A 144 -6.53 -20.05 -12.59
N SER A 145 -7.71 -20.07 -11.96
CA SER A 145 -7.91 -20.31 -10.50
C SER A 145 -7.04 -19.40 -9.64
N VAL A 146 -6.95 -18.12 -10.02
CA VAL A 146 -6.10 -17.12 -9.36
C VAL A 146 -6.72 -16.67 -8.05
N SER A 147 -5.90 -16.54 -7.00
CA SER A 147 -6.27 -15.88 -5.74
C SER A 147 -6.19 -14.37 -5.89
N LEU A 148 -7.19 -13.65 -5.35
CA LEU A 148 -7.18 -12.20 -5.25
C LEU A 148 -7.08 -11.81 -3.79
N ASP A 149 -5.95 -11.23 -3.41
CA ASP A 149 -5.55 -10.99 -2.03
C ASP A 149 -5.55 -9.49 -1.71
N TRP A 150 -6.41 -9.07 -0.79
CA TRP A 150 -6.43 -7.69 -0.32
C TRP A 150 -5.61 -7.52 0.94
N GLU A 151 -4.85 -6.43 1.01
CA GLU A 151 -4.18 -6.01 2.22
C GLU A 151 -4.60 -4.58 2.60
N TYR A 152 -5.09 -4.45 3.83
CA TYR A 152 -5.41 -3.17 4.46
C TYR A 152 -4.82 -3.17 5.87
N VAL A 153 -3.76 -2.40 6.06
CA VAL A 153 -2.92 -2.40 7.28
C VAL A 153 -3.70 -2.14 8.58
N PHE A 154 -4.85 -1.46 8.50
CA PHE A 154 -5.69 -1.19 9.67
C PHE A 154 -6.76 -2.26 9.93
N SER A 155 -6.89 -3.29 9.08
CA SER A 155 -7.92 -4.32 9.26
C SER A 155 -7.82 -5.00 10.63
N LYS A 156 -6.60 -5.25 11.11
CA LYS A 156 -6.39 -5.88 12.44
C LYS A 156 -6.81 -4.98 13.58
N SER A 157 -6.55 -3.67 13.51
CA SER A 157 -6.97 -2.70 14.52
C SER A 157 -8.47 -2.42 14.46
N ASP A 158 -9.03 -2.21 13.28
CA ASP A 158 -10.44 -1.86 13.09
C ASP A 158 -11.39 -2.96 13.54
N TYR A 159 -10.95 -4.22 13.37
CA TYR A 159 -11.75 -5.40 13.75
C TYR A 159 -11.21 -6.10 15.01
N ALA A 160 -10.28 -5.51 15.75
CA ALA A 160 -9.65 -6.08 16.95
C ALA A 160 -9.14 -7.53 16.75
N TYR A 161 -8.58 -7.81 15.57
CA TYR A 161 -8.12 -9.15 15.18
C TYR A 161 -6.61 -9.24 15.21
N GLN A 162 -6.05 -10.14 16.00
CA GLN A 162 -4.62 -10.44 16.08
C GLN A 162 -3.69 -9.19 16.17
N MET A 163 -4.10 -8.15 16.87
CA MET A 163 -3.42 -6.84 16.92
C MET A 163 -1.94 -6.92 17.31
N ALA A 164 -1.57 -7.87 18.17
CA ALA A 164 -0.18 -8.03 18.62
C ALA A 164 0.78 -8.48 17.50
N THR A 165 0.28 -9.05 16.40
CA THR A 165 1.13 -9.57 15.32
C THR A 165 1.89 -8.47 14.60
N GLN A 166 1.33 -7.26 14.46
CA GLN A 166 2.01 -6.14 13.82
C GLN A 166 3.25 -5.70 14.60
N GLY A 167 3.19 -5.71 15.94
CA GLY A 167 4.36 -5.49 16.78
C GLY A 167 5.46 -6.54 16.57
N GLN A 168 5.08 -7.82 16.42
CA GLN A 168 6.01 -8.91 16.13
C GLN A 168 6.62 -8.76 14.72
N ILE A 169 5.83 -8.35 13.73
CA ILE A 169 6.31 -8.03 12.38
C ILE A 169 7.37 -6.93 12.44
N LEU A 170 7.10 -5.82 13.16
CA LEU A 170 8.06 -4.72 13.30
C LEU A 170 9.37 -5.16 13.98
N GLN A 171 9.31 -6.05 14.97
CA GLN A 171 10.51 -6.63 15.58
C GLN A 171 11.34 -7.44 14.57
N ARG A 172 10.70 -8.27 13.73
CA ARG A 172 11.38 -9.03 12.68
C ARG A 172 12.00 -8.11 11.61
N LEU A 173 11.27 -7.11 11.19
CA LEU A 173 11.74 -6.11 10.22
C LEU A 173 12.95 -5.33 10.75
N SER A 174 12.92 -4.94 12.04
CA SER A 174 14.06 -4.30 12.70
C SER A 174 15.30 -5.21 12.69
N ALA A 175 15.14 -6.48 13.02
CA ALA A 175 16.24 -7.44 13.00
C ALA A 175 16.82 -7.63 11.58
N LEU A 176 15.98 -7.68 10.56
CA LEU A 176 16.43 -7.78 9.15
C LEU A 176 17.20 -6.55 8.69
N LEU A 177 16.78 -5.35 9.11
CA LEU A 177 17.51 -4.10 8.84
C LEU A 177 18.85 -4.05 9.56
N ASP A 178 18.90 -4.44 10.84
CA ASP A 178 20.13 -4.46 11.62
C ASP A 178 21.13 -5.51 11.09
N ALA A 179 20.63 -6.61 10.55
CA ALA A 179 21.44 -7.63 9.86
C ALA A 179 21.88 -7.21 8.44
N GLY A 180 21.40 -6.07 7.92
CA GLY A 180 21.70 -5.61 6.57
C GLY A 180 20.99 -6.38 5.45
N ALA A 181 20.05 -7.27 5.79
CA ALA A 181 19.22 -7.99 4.83
C ALA A 181 18.23 -7.06 4.10
N LEU A 182 17.81 -6.00 4.78
CA LEU A 182 17.01 -4.92 4.21
C LEU A 182 17.76 -3.60 4.31
N ARG A 183 17.46 -2.68 3.40
CA ARG A 183 18.02 -1.32 3.36
C ARG A 183 16.92 -0.29 3.55
N SER A 184 17.30 0.85 4.11
CA SER A 184 16.40 1.99 4.30
C SER A 184 15.78 2.46 2.98
N THR A 185 14.49 2.77 3.02
CA THR A 185 13.72 3.29 1.89
C THR A 185 13.54 4.81 1.93
N ILE A 186 14.32 5.53 2.73
CA ILE A 186 14.32 7.00 2.76
C ILE A 186 14.90 7.51 1.44
N ALA A 187 14.09 8.23 0.68
CA ALA A 187 14.50 8.92 -0.54
C ALA A 187 14.78 10.41 -0.27
N TYR A 188 14.00 11.01 0.61
CA TYR A 188 14.11 12.43 0.95
C TYR A 188 14.11 12.60 2.47
N ASN A 189 15.01 13.46 2.94
CA ASN A 189 15.13 13.76 4.36
C ASN A 189 15.25 15.27 4.56
N PHE A 190 14.29 15.85 5.26
CA PHE A 190 14.32 17.25 5.65
C PHE A 190 14.94 17.41 7.03
N HIS A 191 15.91 18.31 7.16
CA HIS A 191 16.41 18.77 8.44
C HIS A 191 15.50 19.86 8.99
N GLY A 192 15.03 19.68 10.22
CA GLY A 192 14.06 20.52 10.89
C GLY A 192 12.62 20.00 10.75
N ILE A 193 11.99 19.76 11.90
CA ILE A 193 10.56 19.45 11.99
C ILE A 193 9.84 20.79 12.22
N ASN A 194 9.35 21.39 11.14
CA ASN A 194 8.65 22.66 11.14
C ASN A 194 7.56 22.71 10.07
N ALA A 195 6.68 23.70 10.16
CA ALA A 195 5.54 23.83 9.24
C ALA A 195 5.96 24.03 7.79
N ARG A 196 7.10 24.68 7.52
CA ARG A 196 7.62 24.88 6.17
C ARG A 196 8.02 23.57 5.53
N ASN A 197 8.84 22.77 6.22
CA ASN A 197 9.32 21.48 5.72
C ASN A 197 8.16 20.48 5.58
N LEU A 198 7.21 20.48 6.54
CA LEU A 198 6.03 19.64 6.46
C LEU A 198 5.19 19.98 5.22
N ARG A 199 4.91 21.27 4.97
CA ARG A 199 4.18 21.72 3.78
C ARG A 199 4.91 21.31 2.50
N GLN A 200 6.23 21.43 2.46
CA GLN A 200 7.03 21.04 1.31
C GLN A 200 6.98 19.53 1.07
N ALA A 201 7.09 18.72 2.12
CA ALA A 201 6.97 17.26 2.04
C ALA A 201 5.58 16.83 1.55
N GLN A 202 4.51 17.48 2.04
CA GLN A 202 3.14 17.21 1.57
C GLN A 202 2.98 17.56 0.08
N ALA A 203 3.45 18.75 -0.34
CA ALA A 203 3.41 19.13 -1.75
C ALA A 203 4.15 18.14 -2.65
N MET A 204 5.27 17.58 -2.21
CA MET A 204 5.96 16.52 -2.94
C MET A 204 5.09 15.26 -3.06
N LEU A 205 4.41 14.82 -2.00
CA LEU A 205 3.51 13.65 -2.04
C LEU A 205 2.32 13.87 -2.99
N GLU A 206 1.78 15.08 -3.04
CA GLU A 206 0.65 15.44 -3.91
C GLU A 206 1.00 15.35 -5.40
N THR A 207 2.28 15.47 -5.76
CA THR A 207 2.73 15.25 -7.15
C THR A 207 2.54 13.81 -7.63
N LYS A 208 2.35 12.86 -6.72
CA LYS A 208 2.29 11.39 -6.99
C LYS A 208 3.55 10.82 -7.67
N ASN A 209 4.64 11.60 -7.75
CA ASN A 209 5.90 11.21 -8.40
C ASN A 209 7.01 10.90 -7.40
N THR A 210 6.70 10.77 -6.11
CA THR A 210 7.68 10.46 -5.08
C THR A 210 8.08 9.00 -5.10
N ILE A 211 9.38 8.75 -4.87
CA ILE A 211 9.94 7.42 -4.63
C ILE A 211 10.21 7.22 -3.14
N GLY A 212 10.25 5.97 -2.68
CA GLY A 212 10.59 5.65 -1.30
C GLY A 212 9.78 6.42 -0.26
N LYS A 213 10.44 6.86 0.79
CA LYS A 213 9.85 7.60 1.91
C LYS A 213 10.46 8.98 2.09
N ILE A 214 9.64 9.92 2.52
CA ILE A 214 10.04 11.26 2.94
C ILE A 214 10.05 11.27 4.48
N THR A 215 11.14 11.77 5.08
CA THR A 215 11.27 11.92 6.53
C THR A 215 11.62 13.36 6.89
N LEU A 216 11.16 13.79 8.05
CA LEU A 216 11.58 15.02 8.70
C LEU A 216 12.33 14.63 9.97
N GLN A 217 13.51 15.21 10.21
CA GLN A 217 14.35 14.90 11.35
C GLN A 217 14.58 16.15 12.21
N ALA A 218 14.83 15.94 13.50
CA ALA A 218 15.18 17.01 14.43
C ALA A 218 16.31 17.92 13.90
N PRO A 219 16.45 19.18 14.39
CA PRO A 219 15.71 19.72 15.52
C PRO A 219 14.27 20.10 15.16
N PHE A 220 13.45 20.30 16.22
CA PHE A 220 12.22 21.06 16.08
C PHE A 220 12.60 22.53 15.96
N ASP A 221 12.40 23.10 14.77
CA ASP A 221 12.61 24.52 14.52
C ASP A 221 11.32 25.29 14.90
N GLY A 222 11.10 25.47 16.14
CA GLY A 222 10.05 26.25 16.75
C GLY A 222 10.37 26.36 18.23
N GLU A 223 9.94 27.44 18.88
CA GLU A 223 9.98 27.48 20.31
C GLU A 223 9.28 26.24 20.87
N ALA A 224 10.04 25.42 21.59
CA ALA A 224 9.47 24.31 22.33
C ALA A 224 8.56 24.91 23.39
N LYS A 225 7.27 25.09 23.08
CA LYS A 225 6.27 25.34 24.11
C LYS A 225 6.26 24.11 25.00
N ALA A 226 6.41 24.33 26.31
CA ALA A 226 6.17 23.27 27.26
C ALA A 226 4.79 22.65 26.97
N LEU A 227 4.66 21.35 27.16
CA LEU A 227 3.37 20.65 26.91
C LEU A 227 2.21 21.35 27.68
N ASP A 228 2.51 21.96 28.83
CA ASP A 228 1.57 22.72 29.64
C ASP A 228 1.12 24.05 29.00
N ASP A 229 1.87 24.58 28.03
CA ASP A 229 1.52 25.78 27.25
C ASP A 229 0.70 25.47 26.00
N ILE A 230 0.47 24.20 25.70
CA ILE A 230 -0.35 23.77 24.56
C ILE A 230 -1.82 23.80 25.02
N VAL A 231 -2.50 24.89 24.69
CA VAL A 231 -3.96 24.97 24.83
C VAL A 231 -4.54 24.06 23.73
N TRP A 232 -4.96 22.87 24.13
CA TRP A 232 -5.71 21.96 23.25
C TRP A 232 -7.08 22.60 22.96
N LYS A 233 -7.25 23.13 21.78
CA LYS A 233 -8.57 23.59 21.34
C LYS A 233 -9.45 22.37 21.11
N ASP A 234 -10.71 22.47 21.58
CA ASP A 234 -11.72 21.47 21.23
C ASP A 234 -11.76 21.29 19.71
N PRO A 235 -11.75 20.06 19.18
CA PRO A 235 -11.88 19.81 17.74
C PRO A 235 -13.05 20.56 17.09
N GLN A 236 -14.14 20.82 17.80
CA GLN A 236 -15.25 21.62 17.30
C GLN A 236 -14.90 23.10 17.14
N SER A 237 -13.93 23.63 17.86
CA SER A 237 -13.50 25.03 17.72
C SER A 237 -12.72 25.32 16.43
N TYR A 238 -12.28 24.29 15.71
CA TYR A 238 -11.65 24.44 14.39
C TYR A 238 -12.68 24.56 13.25
N ALA A 239 -13.96 24.32 13.50
CA ALA A 239 -15.00 24.41 12.48
C ALA A 239 -15.23 25.86 12.00
N ASP A 240 -14.88 26.85 12.82
CA ASP A 240 -15.05 28.28 12.52
C ASP A 240 -13.75 28.98 12.03
N GLU A 241 -12.59 28.34 12.17
CA GLU A 241 -11.38 28.82 11.53
C GLU A 241 -11.42 28.34 10.07
N THR A 242 -11.42 29.27 9.14
CA THR A 242 -11.34 28.99 7.69
C THR A 242 -10.09 28.14 7.44
N LEU A 243 -10.20 26.84 7.64
CA LEU A 243 -9.29 25.91 7.04
C LEU A 243 -9.33 26.24 5.57
N VAL A 244 -8.21 26.71 5.02
CA VAL A 244 -8.04 26.86 3.59
C VAL A 244 -8.36 25.48 3.03
N ALA A 245 -9.62 25.34 2.58
CA ALA A 245 -10.07 24.11 1.98
C ALA A 245 -9.18 23.92 0.76
N PHE A 246 -8.29 22.95 0.83
CA PHE A 246 -7.58 22.49 -0.35
C PHE A 246 -8.68 22.07 -1.34
N PRO A 247 -8.70 22.62 -2.55
CA PRO A 247 -9.74 22.29 -3.51
C PRO A 247 -9.66 20.79 -3.79
N SER A 248 -10.64 20.05 -3.32
CA SER A 248 -10.87 18.64 -3.64
C SER A 248 -11.44 18.48 -5.05
N ARG A 249 -11.00 19.27 -6.01
CA ARG A 249 -11.43 19.14 -7.40
C ARG A 249 -10.27 18.67 -8.26
N ARG A 250 -10.39 17.45 -8.75
CA ARG A 250 -9.71 17.04 -9.98
C ARG A 250 -10.14 17.96 -11.10
N PRO A 251 -9.26 18.39 -12.01
CA PRO A 251 -9.61 19.29 -13.11
C PRO A 251 -10.55 18.71 -14.18
N ASP A 252 -11.06 17.49 -14.05
CA ASP A 252 -11.79 16.78 -15.11
C ASP A 252 -13.12 16.13 -14.72
N ASP A 253 -13.76 16.54 -13.63
CA ASP A 253 -15.16 16.14 -13.43
C ASP A 253 -16.09 17.13 -14.17
N GLY A 254 -16.13 16.96 -15.48
CA GLY A 254 -17.14 17.54 -16.36
C GLY A 254 -18.53 17.05 -15.95
N ASP A 255 -19.29 17.97 -15.47
CA ASP A 255 -20.76 18.12 -15.51
C ASP A 255 -21.59 16.85 -15.85
N ARG A 256 -21.89 16.03 -14.84
CA ARG A 256 -23.03 15.11 -14.84
C ARG A 256 -23.64 15.01 -13.44
N ARG A 257 -24.47 15.99 -13.05
CA ARG A 257 -25.58 15.81 -12.13
C ARG A 257 -26.54 16.99 -12.16
N ALA A 258 -27.50 16.91 -13.05
CA ALA A 258 -28.82 17.47 -12.82
C ALA A 258 -29.77 16.27 -12.64
N GLY A 259 -30.34 16.09 -11.44
CA GLY A 259 -31.28 15.00 -11.16
C GLY A 259 -31.46 14.86 -9.67
N THR A 260 -32.44 15.58 -9.15
CA THR A 260 -33.09 15.48 -7.85
C THR A 260 -33.25 14.04 -7.34
N ASP A 261 -32.85 13.73 -6.10
CA ASP A 261 -33.82 13.24 -5.12
C ASP A 261 -33.26 13.27 -3.68
N SER A 262 -34.09 13.74 -2.78
CA SER A 262 -33.90 13.80 -1.34
C SER A 262 -34.22 12.44 -0.72
N GLY A 263 -33.23 11.76 -0.14
CA GLY A 263 -33.44 10.51 0.59
C GLY A 263 -32.43 10.32 1.73
N GLN A 264 -32.89 10.60 2.95
CA GLN A 264 -32.21 10.27 4.19
C GLN A 264 -31.85 8.77 4.21
N ARG A 265 -30.59 8.43 4.37
CA ARG A 265 -30.18 7.06 4.71
C ARG A 265 -29.80 6.97 6.16
N HIS A 266 -30.67 6.31 6.92
CA HIS A 266 -30.40 5.83 8.27
C HIS A 266 -29.31 4.75 8.21
N LEU A 267 -28.27 4.93 9.02
CA LEU A 267 -27.32 3.88 9.40
C LEU A 267 -28.08 2.84 10.26
N VAL A 268 -28.20 1.63 9.75
CA VAL A 268 -28.71 0.47 10.50
C VAL A 268 -27.53 -0.41 10.88
N HIS A 269 -27.24 -0.48 12.17
CA HIS A 269 -26.37 -1.51 12.75
C HIS A 269 -27.09 -2.86 12.75
N PRO A 270 -26.47 -3.97 12.34
CA PRO A 270 -27.07 -5.29 12.49
C PRO A 270 -26.71 -5.89 13.86
N THR A 271 -27.56 -5.68 14.85
CA THR A 271 -27.61 -6.55 16.03
C THR A 271 -28.97 -7.21 16.05
N GLY A 272 -29.00 -8.53 15.86
CA GLY A 272 -30.25 -9.30 16.01
C GLY A 272 -30.11 -10.75 15.62
N ARG A 273 -29.79 -11.61 16.58
CA ARG A 273 -29.99 -13.07 16.47
C ARG A 273 -31.49 -13.36 16.33
N PRO A 274 -31.92 -14.28 15.50
CA PRO A 274 -33.25 -14.83 15.59
C PRO A 274 -33.27 -15.92 16.65
N SER A 275 -34.18 -15.78 17.60
CA SER A 275 -34.57 -16.80 18.55
C SER A 275 -35.46 -17.84 17.88
N ASP A 276 -35.14 -19.06 18.21
CA ASP A 276 -35.89 -20.30 18.13
C ASP A 276 -37.37 -20.17 18.43
N ARG A 277 -38.24 -20.68 17.56
CA ARG A 277 -39.54 -21.28 17.90
C ARG A 277 -40.00 -22.27 16.85
N GLY A 278 -40.06 -23.46 17.34
CA GLY A 278 -40.44 -24.66 16.73
C GLY A 278 -41.90 -24.80 16.32
N LYS A 279 -42.13 -25.98 15.85
CA LYS A 279 -43.35 -26.81 15.72
C LYS A 279 -44.09 -26.80 14.38
N ASP A 280 -44.04 -27.96 13.84
CA ASP A 280 -45.09 -28.93 13.55
C ASP A 280 -45.69 -28.99 12.13
N ARG A 281 -45.62 -30.24 11.64
CA ARG A 281 -46.58 -31.08 10.91
C ARG A 281 -46.62 -31.11 9.38
N GLN A 282 -46.37 -32.36 8.97
CA GLN A 282 -47.16 -33.21 8.03
C GLN A 282 -47.22 -32.77 6.54
N HIS A 283 -46.65 -33.47 5.66
CA HIS A 283 -46.99 -34.72 4.98
C HIS A 283 -45.79 -35.22 4.17
#